data_9ac647052f49bd1e6ec21d538440a63a
#
_entry.id   9ac647052f49bd1e6ec21d538440a63a
#
_cell.length_a   1.000
_cell.length_b   1.000
_cell.length_c   1.000
_cell.angle_alpha   90.00
_cell.angle_beta   90.00
_cell.angle_gamma   90.00
#
_symmetry.space_group_name_H-M   'P 1'
#
loop_
_entity.id
_entity.type
_entity.pdbx_description
1 polymer ?
#
loop_
_entity_poly.entity_id
_entity_poly.type
_entity_poly.pdbx_seq_one_letter_code
_entity_poly.pdbx_strand_id
1 'polypeptide(L)'
;ENAVRAIRQRTEELGYHIAGMAPFGVSAGGTLAMNLAYNGNSAIPVRFVFQVAAPTYFEPSEWPLLMKVDKLTSAHDFCRMMTGKELEDYTQEIQKISPAGIVSDDSVPSLIAYGRIDHCVPVNQKYYLMGAYILHNVPYDYIEFPKSNHGMYNDPDKLQEFLEKSLEYAERYFVE
;
A
#
# COMPACT_ATOMS: atom_id res chain seq x y z
N GLU A 1 4.06 -12.58 3.72
CA GLU A 1 5.13 -13.36 3.13
C GLU A 1 4.87 -14.88 3.24
N ASN A 2 4.41 -15.41 4.38
CA ASN A 2 4.13 -16.85 4.53
C ASN A 2 3.11 -17.38 3.50
N ALA A 3 2.06 -16.60 3.18
CA ALA A 3 1.10 -16.94 2.14
C ALA A 3 1.76 -17.02 0.75
N VAL A 4 2.66 -16.09 0.43
CA VAL A 4 3.39 -16.10 -0.85
C VAL A 4 4.29 -17.33 -0.97
N ARG A 5 4.98 -17.73 0.10
CA ARG A 5 5.77 -18.96 0.14
C ARG A 5 4.92 -20.20 -0.08
N ALA A 6 3.75 -20.26 0.58
CA ALA A 6 2.82 -21.38 0.42
C ALA A 6 2.26 -21.47 -1.01
N ILE A 7 1.93 -20.32 -1.63
CA ILE A 7 1.49 -20.25 -3.03
C ILE A 7 2.60 -20.75 -3.95
N ARG A 8 3.83 -20.26 -3.78
CA ARG A 8 4.97 -20.69 -4.58
C ARG A 8 5.19 -22.21 -4.48
N GLN A 9 5.26 -22.73 -3.26
CA GLN A 9 5.42 -24.17 -3.04
C GLN A 9 4.31 -24.97 -3.72
N ARG A 10 3.05 -24.53 -3.54
CA ARG A 10 1.90 -25.26 -4.11
C ARG A 10 1.90 -25.24 -5.64
N THR A 11 2.29 -24.15 -6.27
CA THR A 11 2.38 -24.07 -7.74
C THR A 11 3.52 -24.92 -8.28
N GLU A 12 4.67 -24.96 -7.60
CA GLU A 12 5.78 -25.86 -7.95
C GLU A 12 5.38 -27.34 -7.86
N GLU A 13 4.65 -27.75 -6.81
CA GLU A 13 4.08 -29.10 -6.68
C GLU A 13 3.13 -29.47 -7.84
N LEU A 14 2.42 -28.49 -8.38
CA LEU A 14 1.51 -28.66 -9.52
C LEU A 14 2.20 -28.54 -10.89
N GLY A 15 3.52 -28.35 -10.90
CA GLY A 15 4.31 -28.21 -12.14
C GLY A 15 4.24 -26.83 -12.79
N TYR A 16 3.78 -25.79 -12.07
CA TYR A 16 3.76 -24.42 -12.53
C TYR A 16 4.91 -23.60 -11.95
N HIS A 17 5.48 -22.71 -12.74
CA HIS A 17 6.44 -21.72 -12.28
C HIS A 17 5.82 -20.32 -12.32
N ILE A 18 5.88 -19.58 -11.20
CA ILE A 18 5.44 -18.19 -11.14
C ILE A 18 6.66 -17.29 -11.26
N ALA A 19 6.81 -16.62 -12.40
CA ALA A 19 7.94 -15.74 -12.70
C ALA A 19 7.84 -14.36 -12.01
N GLY A 20 6.64 -13.96 -11.58
CA GLY A 20 6.43 -12.69 -10.91
C GLY A 20 4.99 -12.52 -10.41
N MET A 21 4.79 -11.52 -9.57
CA MET A 21 3.46 -11.13 -9.07
C MET A 21 3.30 -9.62 -8.99
N ALA A 22 2.07 -9.17 -8.95
CA ALA A 22 1.69 -7.80 -8.62
C ALA A 22 0.69 -7.82 -7.45
N PRO A 23 1.12 -7.50 -6.22
CA PRO A 23 0.21 -7.39 -5.09
C PRO A 23 -0.82 -6.28 -5.31
N PHE A 24 -2.06 -6.56 -4.95
CA PHE A 24 -3.15 -5.59 -4.95
C PHE A 24 -3.85 -5.56 -3.60
N GLY A 25 -4.29 -4.38 -3.20
CA GLY A 25 -5.11 -4.26 -2.01
C GLY A 25 -5.88 -2.96 -1.92
N VAL A 26 -6.95 -3.00 -1.14
CA VAL A 26 -7.80 -1.84 -0.82
C VAL A 26 -7.66 -1.55 0.67
N SER A 27 -7.62 -0.26 1.05
CA SER A 27 -7.53 0.15 2.46
C SER A 27 -6.32 -0.51 3.17
N ALA A 28 -6.51 -1.13 4.31
CA ALA A 28 -5.46 -1.89 5.03
C ALA A 28 -4.80 -2.98 4.16
N GLY A 29 -5.55 -3.61 3.24
CA GLY A 29 -5.00 -4.55 2.27
C GLY A 29 -3.99 -3.92 1.31
N GLY A 30 -4.21 -2.65 0.94
CA GLY A 30 -3.26 -1.87 0.14
C GLY A 30 -1.96 -1.58 0.88
N THR A 31 -2.04 -1.27 2.19
CA THR A 31 -0.86 -1.15 3.07
C THR A 31 -0.04 -2.45 3.08
N LEU A 32 -0.73 -3.60 3.26
CA LEU A 32 -0.06 -4.91 3.26
C LEU A 32 0.57 -5.24 1.91
N ALA A 33 -0.10 -4.90 0.81
CA ALA A 33 0.42 -5.11 -0.55
C ALA A 33 1.70 -4.29 -0.79
N MET A 34 1.70 -3.01 -0.41
CA MET A 34 2.87 -2.13 -0.52
C MET A 34 4.01 -2.58 0.40
N ASN A 35 3.72 -2.94 1.65
CA ASN A 35 4.74 -3.44 2.57
C ASN A 35 5.37 -4.75 2.06
N LEU A 36 4.59 -5.63 1.44
CA LEU A 36 5.11 -6.82 0.78
C LEU A 36 6.02 -6.45 -0.40
N ALA A 37 5.61 -5.46 -1.21
CA ALA A 37 6.30 -5.06 -2.42
C ALA A 37 7.63 -4.35 -2.14
N TYR A 38 7.68 -3.46 -1.14
CA TYR A 38 8.85 -2.60 -0.90
C TYR A 38 9.89 -3.22 0.05
N ASN A 39 9.53 -4.22 0.86
CA ASN A 39 10.51 -4.88 1.73
C ASN A 39 11.53 -5.78 0.98
N GLY A 40 11.35 -6.03 -0.31
CA GLY A 40 12.31 -6.72 -1.17
C GLY A 40 12.57 -8.21 -0.88
N ASN A 41 11.88 -8.81 0.10
CA ASN A 41 12.12 -10.17 0.59
C ASN A 41 11.06 -11.20 0.16
N SER A 42 10.34 -10.93 -0.93
CA SER A 42 9.27 -11.84 -1.38
C SER A 42 9.80 -13.09 -2.05
N ALA A 43 9.18 -14.25 -1.73
CA ALA A 43 9.51 -15.54 -2.34
C ALA A 43 9.19 -15.60 -3.85
N ILE A 44 8.26 -14.76 -4.31
CA ILE A 44 7.95 -14.55 -5.74
C ILE A 44 8.35 -13.11 -6.07
N PRO A 45 9.12 -12.85 -7.14
CA PRO A 45 9.48 -11.49 -7.52
C PRO A 45 8.28 -10.58 -7.71
N VAL A 46 8.25 -9.43 -7.03
CA VAL A 46 7.21 -8.41 -7.25
C VAL A 46 7.61 -7.55 -8.44
N ARG A 47 6.72 -7.39 -9.40
CA ARG A 47 6.97 -6.60 -10.62
C ARG A 47 6.47 -5.18 -10.52
N PHE A 48 5.32 -5.00 -9.89
CA PHE A 48 4.73 -3.71 -9.53
C PHE A 48 3.71 -3.93 -8.42
N VAL A 49 3.20 -2.85 -7.83
CA VAL A 49 2.13 -2.90 -6.83
C VAL A 49 1.03 -1.92 -7.19
N PHE A 50 -0.21 -2.27 -6.88
CA PHE A 50 -1.33 -1.34 -7.04
C PHE A 50 -2.26 -1.38 -5.84
N GLN A 51 -2.83 -0.21 -5.51
CA GLN A 51 -3.65 -0.07 -4.33
C GLN A 51 -4.74 0.99 -4.48
N VAL A 52 -5.79 0.85 -3.68
CA VAL A 52 -6.89 1.81 -3.58
C VAL A 52 -7.09 2.21 -2.11
N ALA A 53 -7.07 3.51 -1.84
CA ALA A 53 -7.36 4.12 -0.54
C ALA A 53 -6.55 3.55 0.65
N ALA A 54 -5.28 3.21 0.43
CA ALA A 54 -4.47 2.61 1.47
C ALA A 54 -3.91 3.65 2.47
N PRO A 55 -3.89 3.34 3.78
CA PRO A 55 -3.00 3.98 4.74
C PRO A 55 -1.53 3.83 4.34
N THR A 56 -0.77 4.93 4.36
CA THR A 56 0.61 4.94 3.90
C THR A 56 1.62 5.52 4.88
N TYR A 57 1.13 6.28 5.85
CA TYR A 57 1.95 6.95 6.86
C TYR A 57 1.26 6.92 8.22
N PHE A 58 1.87 6.26 9.20
CA PHE A 58 1.26 5.96 10.49
C PHE A 58 1.76 6.87 11.62
N GLU A 59 2.05 8.12 11.33
CA GLU A 59 2.27 9.11 12.39
C GLU A 59 0.94 9.39 13.13
N PRO A 60 0.87 9.24 14.47
CA PRO A 60 -0.39 9.37 15.22
C PRO A 60 -1.15 10.67 15.00
N SER A 61 -0.44 11.79 14.82
CA SER A 61 -1.02 13.12 14.55
C SER A 61 -1.81 13.17 13.24
N GLU A 62 -1.55 12.27 12.31
CA GLU A 62 -2.23 12.16 11.01
C GLU A 62 -3.56 11.38 11.10
N TRP A 63 -3.85 10.77 12.24
CA TRP A 63 -5.01 9.88 12.45
C TRP A 63 -5.95 10.35 13.58
N PRO A 64 -6.35 11.65 13.63
CA PRO A 64 -7.13 12.16 14.75
C PRO A 64 -8.50 11.49 14.91
N LEU A 65 -9.14 11.07 13.80
CA LEU A 65 -10.42 10.37 13.87
C LEU A 65 -10.25 8.96 14.44
N LEU A 66 -9.25 8.22 13.99
CA LEU A 66 -8.95 6.87 14.51
C LEU A 66 -8.60 6.93 16.00
N MET A 67 -7.73 7.86 16.38
CA MET A 67 -7.37 8.10 17.79
C MET A 67 -8.62 8.34 18.64
N LYS A 68 -9.55 9.14 18.15
CA LYS A 68 -10.80 9.45 18.87
C LYS A 68 -11.76 8.27 18.94
N VAL A 69 -11.96 7.55 17.84
CA VAL A 69 -12.91 6.41 17.77
C VAL A 69 -12.44 5.27 18.66
N ASP A 70 -11.16 4.93 18.62
CA ASP A 70 -10.58 3.85 19.42
C ASP A 70 -10.14 4.30 20.82
N LYS A 71 -10.47 5.55 21.19
CA LYS A 71 -10.14 6.15 22.50
C LYS A 71 -8.65 6.07 22.87
N LEU A 72 -7.79 6.18 21.85
CA LEU A 72 -6.35 6.20 22.04
C LEU A 72 -5.92 7.55 22.62
N THR A 73 -5.16 7.53 23.68
CA THR A 73 -4.79 8.74 24.43
C THR A 73 -3.36 9.19 24.19
N SER A 74 -2.55 8.33 23.58
CA SER A 74 -1.13 8.58 23.36
C SER A 74 -0.61 7.97 22.05
N ALA A 75 0.55 8.43 21.61
CA ALA A 75 1.28 7.82 20.51
C ALA A 75 1.66 6.36 20.80
N HIS A 76 1.93 6.03 22.07
CA HIS A 76 2.16 4.65 22.51
C HIS A 76 0.94 3.76 22.31
N ASP A 77 -0.26 4.23 22.67
CA ASP A 77 -1.51 3.47 22.45
C ASP A 77 -1.72 3.18 20.97
N PHE A 78 -1.49 4.20 20.13
CA PHE A 78 -1.59 4.05 18.67
C PHE A 78 -0.58 3.02 18.14
N CYS A 79 0.67 3.12 18.54
CA CYS A 79 1.71 2.21 18.13
C CYS A 79 1.43 0.76 18.58
N ARG A 80 0.99 0.58 19.82
CA ARG A 80 0.59 -0.73 20.34
C ARG A 80 -0.57 -1.33 19.55
N MET A 81 -1.56 -0.51 19.22
CA MET A 81 -2.68 -0.95 18.35
C MET A 81 -2.18 -1.42 16.98
N MET A 82 -1.27 -0.66 16.37
CA MET A 82 -0.77 -0.95 15.01
C MET A 82 0.22 -2.12 14.96
N THR A 83 1.04 -2.30 15.98
CA THR A 83 2.15 -3.28 15.98
C THR A 83 1.92 -4.47 16.93
N GLY A 84 0.99 -4.35 17.87
CA GLY A 84 0.78 -5.33 18.93
C GLY A 84 1.89 -5.35 20.01
N LYS A 85 2.77 -4.33 20.04
CA LYS A 85 3.95 -4.29 20.92
C LYS A 85 3.97 -3.02 21.75
N GLU A 86 4.53 -3.13 22.96
CA GLU A 86 5.00 -1.97 23.71
C GLU A 86 6.36 -1.55 23.11
N LEU A 87 6.48 -0.29 22.74
CA LEU A 87 7.66 0.22 22.05
C LEU A 87 8.20 1.43 22.80
N GLU A 88 9.50 1.43 23.09
CA GLU A 88 10.21 2.57 23.66
C GLU A 88 10.40 3.69 22.64
N ASP A 89 10.70 3.32 21.40
CA ASP A 89 10.80 4.25 20.27
C ASP A 89 9.77 3.92 19.19
N TYR A 90 8.56 4.44 19.37
CA TYR A 90 7.48 4.23 18.41
C TYR A 90 7.75 4.86 17.04
N THR A 91 8.53 5.93 16.97
CA THR A 91 8.81 6.65 15.73
C THR A 91 9.52 5.76 14.72
N GLN A 92 10.55 5.04 15.17
CA GLN A 92 11.28 4.12 14.28
C GLN A 92 10.42 2.92 13.87
N GLU A 93 9.66 2.35 14.78
CA GLU A 93 8.83 1.18 14.49
C GLU A 93 7.65 1.54 13.57
N ILE A 94 7.06 2.71 13.73
CA ILE A 94 6.01 3.23 12.85
C ILE A 94 6.52 3.40 11.40
N GLN A 95 7.74 3.86 11.22
CA GLN A 95 8.34 4.01 9.89
C GLN A 95 8.50 2.64 9.19
N LYS A 96 8.86 1.60 9.91
CA LYS A 96 9.04 0.23 9.35
C LYS A 96 7.74 -0.39 8.83
N ILE A 97 6.58 0.07 9.30
CA ILE A 97 5.25 -0.41 8.87
C ILE A 97 4.52 0.58 7.96
N SER A 98 5.03 1.80 7.82
CA SER A 98 4.47 2.85 6.97
C SER A 98 4.99 2.68 5.53
N PRO A 99 4.15 2.37 4.55
CA PRO A 99 4.61 2.24 3.15
C PRO A 99 5.46 3.41 2.67
N ALA A 100 5.06 4.65 2.97
CA ALA A 100 5.83 5.84 2.62
C ALA A 100 7.20 5.93 3.32
N GLY A 101 7.36 5.29 4.48
CA GLY A 101 8.60 5.26 5.24
C GLY A 101 9.59 4.18 4.79
N ILE A 102 9.14 3.20 4.01
CA ILE A 102 9.98 2.09 3.53
C ILE A 102 10.23 2.12 2.02
N VAL A 103 9.68 3.11 1.30
CA VAL A 103 10.04 3.34 -0.11
C VAL A 103 11.54 3.60 -0.22
N SER A 104 12.18 3.00 -1.20
CA SER A 104 13.60 3.14 -1.51
C SER A 104 13.83 3.20 -3.03
N ASP A 105 15.05 3.45 -3.45
CA ASP A 105 15.42 3.49 -4.88
C ASP A 105 15.20 2.13 -5.58
N ASP A 106 15.12 1.04 -4.81
CA ASP A 106 14.83 -0.32 -5.31
C ASP A 106 13.33 -0.67 -5.29
N SER A 107 12.46 0.26 -4.88
CA SER A 107 11.01 0.00 -4.83
C SER A 107 10.42 -0.16 -6.22
N VAL A 108 9.49 -1.11 -6.34
CA VAL A 108 8.84 -1.43 -7.63
C VAL A 108 7.86 -0.33 -8.06
N PRO A 109 7.58 -0.21 -9.38
CA PRO A 109 6.58 0.71 -9.90
C PRO A 109 5.21 0.55 -9.23
N SER A 110 4.48 1.66 -9.08
CA SER A 110 3.27 1.70 -8.25
C SER A 110 2.11 2.43 -8.93
N LEU A 111 0.93 1.80 -8.92
CA LEU A 111 -0.34 2.44 -9.32
C LEU A 111 -1.17 2.69 -8.07
N ILE A 112 -1.53 3.95 -7.83
CA ILE A 112 -2.23 4.35 -6.62
C ILE A 112 -3.52 5.10 -6.93
N ALA A 113 -4.57 4.86 -6.14
CA ALA A 113 -5.85 5.52 -6.30
C ALA A 113 -6.44 5.95 -4.95
N TYR A 114 -7.06 7.14 -4.92
CA TYR A 114 -7.70 7.69 -3.71
C TYR A 114 -8.97 8.47 -4.03
N GLY A 115 -9.96 8.35 -3.15
CA GLY A 115 -11.15 9.21 -3.16
C GLY A 115 -10.82 10.59 -2.60
N ARG A 116 -11.27 11.66 -3.29
CA ARG A 116 -11.05 13.04 -2.83
C ARG A 116 -11.76 13.36 -1.52
N ILE A 117 -12.88 12.70 -1.25
CA ILE A 117 -13.70 12.91 -0.05
C ILE A 117 -13.67 11.70 0.88
N ASP A 118 -12.53 11.00 0.93
CA ASP A 118 -12.33 9.90 1.87
C ASP A 118 -12.26 10.43 3.31
N HIS A 119 -13.14 9.89 4.17
CA HIS A 119 -13.20 10.22 5.59
C HIS A 119 -12.69 9.10 6.49
N CYS A 120 -12.37 7.94 5.92
CA CYS A 120 -11.80 6.80 6.65
C CYS A 120 -10.27 6.86 6.67
N VAL A 121 -9.69 7.05 5.50
CA VAL A 121 -8.24 7.26 5.34
C VAL A 121 -8.00 8.73 5.02
N PRO A 122 -7.23 9.44 5.84
CA PRO A 122 -6.96 10.86 5.60
C PRO A 122 -6.41 11.11 4.19
N VAL A 123 -6.98 12.08 3.48
CA VAL A 123 -6.64 12.34 2.06
C VAL A 123 -5.18 12.78 1.83
N ASN A 124 -4.49 13.23 2.89
CA ASN A 124 -3.07 13.57 2.86
C ASN A 124 -2.14 12.35 2.78
N GLN A 125 -2.63 11.15 3.08
CA GLN A 125 -1.85 9.91 3.00
C GLN A 125 -1.20 9.70 1.63
N LYS A 126 -1.89 10.06 0.55
CA LYS A 126 -1.35 10.02 -0.81
C LYS A 126 -0.12 10.91 -1.00
N TYR A 127 -0.07 12.06 -0.34
CA TYR A 127 1.04 13.02 -0.51
C TYR A 127 2.33 12.53 0.14
N TYR A 128 2.25 11.84 1.29
CA TYR A 128 3.42 11.19 1.90
C TYR A 128 4.00 10.14 0.97
N LEU A 129 3.13 9.31 0.40
CA LEU A 129 3.56 8.24 -0.51
C LEU A 129 4.14 8.81 -1.82
N MET A 130 3.44 9.76 -2.45
CA MET A 130 3.92 10.41 -3.69
C MET A 130 5.24 11.16 -3.45
N GLY A 131 5.39 11.81 -2.30
CA GLY A 131 6.64 12.46 -1.90
C GLY A 131 7.80 11.47 -1.79
N ALA A 132 7.56 10.30 -1.21
CA ALA A 132 8.56 9.23 -1.15
C ALA A 132 8.92 8.69 -2.54
N TYR A 133 7.94 8.50 -3.43
CA TYR A 133 8.22 8.08 -4.82
C TYR A 133 9.07 9.09 -5.59
N ILE A 134 8.78 10.37 -5.44
CA ILE A 134 9.57 11.45 -6.08
C ILE A 134 11.00 11.44 -5.52
N LEU A 135 11.16 11.33 -4.21
CA LEU A 135 12.47 11.32 -3.54
C LEU A 135 13.36 10.17 -4.02
N HIS A 136 12.76 9.00 -4.23
CA HIS A 136 13.45 7.76 -4.59
C HIS A 136 13.35 7.43 -6.09
N ASN A 137 12.85 8.34 -6.93
CA ASN A 137 12.68 8.13 -8.38
C ASN A 137 11.87 6.86 -8.74
N VAL A 138 10.93 6.45 -7.89
CA VAL A 138 10.05 5.31 -8.14
C VAL A 138 8.99 5.70 -9.18
N PRO A 139 8.85 4.97 -10.29
CA PRO A 139 7.78 5.21 -11.25
C PRO A 139 6.41 4.98 -10.61
N TYR A 140 5.49 5.95 -10.77
CA TYR A 140 4.12 5.79 -10.29
C TYR A 140 3.11 6.52 -11.14
N ASP A 141 1.87 6.02 -11.13
CA ASP A 141 0.68 6.71 -11.60
C ASP A 141 -0.32 6.89 -10.45
N TYR A 142 -0.98 8.06 -10.43
CA TYR A 142 -2.00 8.40 -9.45
C TYR A 142 -3.34 8.68 -10.13
N ILE A 143 -4.40 8.02 -9.67
CA ILE A 143 -5.76 8.25 -10.15
C ILE A 143 -6.61 8.78 -8.98
N GLU A 144 -7.14 9.99 -9.15
CA GLU A 144 -8.08 10.57 -8.20
C GLU A 144 -9.52 10.24 -8.57
N PHE A 145 -10.31 9.85 -7.58
CA PHE A 145 -11.75 9.64 -7.66
C PHE A 145 -12.46 10.86 -7.05
N PRO A 146 -12.79 11.90 -7.84
CA PRO A 146 -13.15 13.22 -7.33
C PRO A 146 -14.49 13.30 -6.61
N LYS A 147 -15.40 12.36 -6.84
CA LYS A 147 -16.75 12.30 -6.23
C LYS A 147 -16.87 11.16 -5.21
N SER A 148 -15.82 10.38 -5.03
CA SER A 148 -15.84 9.19 -4.19
C SER A 148 -15.23 9.43 -2.82
N ASN A 149 -15.82 8.74 -1.84
CA ASN A 149 -15.28 8.51 -0.52
C ASN A 149 -14.40 7.22 -0.53
N HIS A 150 -14.24 6.60 0.63
CA HIS A 150 -13.44 5.37 0.80
C HIS A 150 -13.88 4.19 -0.09
N GLY A 151 -15.17 4.11 -0.46
CA GLY A 151 -15.72 3.02 -1.27
C GLY A 151 -15.50 3.14 -2.78
N MET A 152 -15.04 4.27 -3.29
CA MET A 152 -14.78 4.52 -4.73
C MET A 152 -15.97 4.32 -5.68
N TYR A 153 -17.22 4.40 -5.19
CA TYR A 153 -18.40 4.01 -5.97
C TYR A 153 -18.98 5.10 -6.88
N ASN A 154 -18.56 6.37 -6.70
CA ASN A 154 -19.21 7.51 -7.36
C ASN A 154 -18.52 7.98 -8.65
N ASP A 155 -17.44 7.30 -9.04
CA ASP A 155 -16.63 7.64 -10.23
C ASP A 155 -16.39 6.39 -11.09
N PRO A 156 -17.41 5.84 -11.78
CA PRO A 156 -17.25 4.61 -12.57
C PRO A 156 -16.24 4.75 -13.70
N ASP A 157 -16.12 5.94 -14.31
CA ASP A 157 -15.13 6.21 -15.35
C ASP A 157 -13.69 6.13 -14.80
N LYS A 158 -13.49 6.57 -13.53
CA LYS A 158 -12.19 6.46 -12.87
C LYS A 158 -11.86 5.04 -12.45
N LEU A 159 -12.87 4.24 -12.13
CA LEU A 159 -12.68 2.81 -11.91
C LEU A 159 -12.24 2.11 -13.21
N GLN A 160 -12.87 2.44 -14.32
CA GLN A 160 -12.49 1.93 -15.62
C GLN A 160 -11.04 2.32 -15.98
N GLU A 161 -10.68 3.60 -15.80
CA GLU A 161 -9.31 4.11 -15.98
C GLU A 161 -8.29 3.37 -15.12
N PHE A 162 -8.62 3.09 -13.84
CA PHE A 162 -7.76 2.33 -12.94
C PHE A 162 -7.55 0.89 -13.41
N LEU A 163 -8.60 0.22 -13.89
CA LEU A 163 -8.51 -1.13 -14.42
C LEU A 163 -7.67 -1.16 -15.71
N GLU A 164 -7.89 -0.23 -16.64
CA GLU A 164 -7.11 -0.12 -17.88
C GLU A 164 -5.63 0.15 -17.56
N LYS A 165 -5.35 1.07 -16.66
CA LYS A 165 -3.98 1.37 -16.22
C LYS A 165 -3.32 0.17 -15.54
N SER A 166 -4.07 -0.63 -14.77
CA SER A 166 -3.52 -1.85 -14.16
C SER A 166 -3.13 -2.91 -15.19
N LEU A 167 -3.87 -3.00 -16.31
CA LEU A 167 -3.51 -3.85 -17.45
C LEU A 167 -2.27 -3.33 -18.19
N GLU A 168 -2.16 -2.01 -18.43
CA GLU A 168 -0.95 -1.41 -19.00
C GLU A 168 0.30 -1.70 -18.14
N TYR A 169 0.15 -1.65 -16.81
CA TYR A 169 1.23 -2.03 -15.88
C TYR A 169 1.59 -3.51 -16.02
N ALA A 170 0.60 -4.40 -16.12
CA ALA A 170 0.84 -5.82 -16.34
C ALA A 170 1.58 -6.07 -17.67
N GLU A 171 1.15 -5.45 -18.76
CA GLU A 171 1.80 -5.53 -20.06
C GLU A 171 3.24 -5.00 -20.03
N ARG A 172 3.49 -3.93 -19.27
CA ARG A 172 4.79 -3.29 -19.19
C ARG A 172 5.79 -4.03 -18.29
N TYR A 173 5.34 -4.55 -17.16
CA TYR A 173 6.23 -5.03 -16.09
C TYR A 173 6.28 -6.55 -15.94
N PHE A 174 5.39 -7.31 -16.61
CA PHE A 174 5.49 -8.77 -16.69
C PHE A 174 6.20 -9.28 -17.95
N VAL A 175 6.70 -8.41 -18.82
CA VAL A 175 7.55 -8.84 -19.94
C VAL A 175 8.88 -9.38 -19.40
N GLU A 176 9.31 -10.52 -19.93
CA GLU A 176 10.59 -11.16 -19.67
C GLU A 176 11.72 -10.43 -20.41
#